data_3ed23e2a022ff49d5bdb90d88f83fef4
#
_entry.id   3ed23e2a022ff49d5bdb90d88f83fef4
#
_cell.length_a   1.000
_cell.length_b   1.000
_cell.length_c   1.000
_cell.angle_alpha   90.00
_cell.angle_beta   90.00
_cell.angle_gamma   90.00
#
_symmetry.space_group_name_H-M   'P 1'
#
loop_
_entity.id
_entity.type
_entity.pdbx_description
1 polymer ?
#
loop_
_entity_poly.entity_id
_entity_poly.type
_entity_poly.pdbx_seq_one_letter_code
_entity_poly.pdbx_strand_id
1 'polypeptide(L)'
;MFQRRTTGSVVCPSCGSLVGVRDDKCYTCGRANPGLWGFGPALRSLGVDFPFAQIVVGVCATLWVITLLMSGGQVGGGGMLSILSPSYPVLILFGASGAGPVFGAGRWWTVLSAGWLHAGLLHIGMNMYWVWQMGPGITDLFGPARTVIIYVAGGVAGFALSSFAGAFLPDLPFLRAATLTLGASAPVFGLIGAMYHYGRTMSSGVKQVATSIMIQALIFGFLVPGIDNYAHLGGFAGGYLMSSFLDPMTRERGDHMLIAVALLAASFLAIIVSVITGLSLIR
;
A
#
# COMPACT_ATOMS: atom_id res chain seq x y z
N MET A 1 14.52 5.03 20.98
CA MET A 1 15.32 3.79 21.07
C MET A 1 14.38 2.62 21.35
N PHE A 2 14.40 1.58 20.52
CA PHE A 2 13.50 0.42 20.61
C PHE A 2 13.96 -0.47 21.77
N GLN A 3 13.42 -0.24 22.98
CA GLN A 3 13.82 -0.98 24.19
C GLN A 3 12.68 -1.88 24.67
N ARG A 4 13.02 -3.12 25.01
CA ARG A 4 12.14 -4.07 25.67
C ARG A 4 12.00 -3.72 27.16
N ARG A 5 10.77 -3.52 27.64
CA ARG A 5 10.48 -3.45 29.07
C ARG A 5 10.38 -4.85 29.67
N THR A 6 11.06 -5.09 30.77
CA THR A 6 11.05 -6.40 31.46
C THR A 6 10.35 -6.36 32.82
N THR A 7 10.08 -5.16 33.34
CA THR A 7 9.44 -4.92 34.64
C THR A 7 8.46 -3.74 34.57
N GLY A 8 7.59 -3.64 35.54
CA GLY A 8 6.63 -2.56 35.65
C GLY A 8 5.35 -2.78 34.87
N SER A 9 4.59 -1.70 34.65
CA SER A 9 3.32 -1.73 33.97
C SER A 9 3.42 -1.12 32.58
N VAL A 10 2.59 -1.64 31.67
CA VAL A 10 2.41 -1.16 30.29
C VAL A 10 0.92 -1.02 30.01
N VAL A 11 0.59 -0.31 28.95
CA VAL A 11 -0.81 -0.15 28.55
C VAL A 11 -1.22 -1.27 27.59
N CYS A 12 -2.32 -1.95 27.90
CA CYS A 12 -2.87 -2.99 27.04
C CYS A 12 -3.14 -2.45 25.62
N PRO A 13 -2.62 -3.10 24.56
CA PRO A 13 -2.78 -2.62 23.19
C PRO A 13 -4.21 -2.72 22.66
N SER A 14 -5.08 -3.52 23.30
CA SER A 14 -6.48 -3.67 22.90
C SER A 14 -7.41 -2.67 23.55
N CYS A 15 -7.41 -2.57 24.90
CA CYS A 15 -8.40 -1.77 25.62
C CYS A 15 -7.83 -0.51 26.30
N GLY A 16 -6.52 -0.33 26.31
CA GLY A 16 -5.88 0.83 26.92
C GLY A 16 -5.69 0.75 28.44
N SER A 17 -6.18 -0.31 29.11
CA SER A 17 -5.98 -0.50 30.55
C SER A 17 -4.52 -0.74 30.92
N LEU A 18 -4.13 -0.30 32.13
CA LEU A 18 -2.80 -0.57 32.66
C LEU A 18 -2.69 -2.05 33.06
N VAL A 19 -1.66 -2.73 32.61
CA VAL A 19 -1.38 -4.15 32.88
C VAL A 19 0.07 -4.34 33.23
N GLY A 20 0.38 -5.40 33.97
CA GLY A 20 1.76 -5.80 34.18
C GLY A 20 2.43 -6.24 32.88
N VAL A 21 3.71 -5.93 32.71
CA VAL A 21 4.46 -6.28 31.49
C VAL A 21 4.53 -7.80 31.27
N ARG A 22 4.39 -8.59 32.34
CA ARG A 22 4.44 -10.07 32.34
C ARG A 22 3.07 -10.73 32.50
N ASP A 23 1.98 -9.95 32.51
CA ASP A 23 0.64 -10.54 32.68
C ASP A 23 0.30 -11.40 31.47
N ASP A 24 -0.17 -12.62 31.73
CA ASP A 24 -0.60 -13.55 30.67
C ASP A 24 -1.89 -13.10 29.99
N LYS A 25 -2.76 -12.39 30.75
CA LYS A 25 -4.06 -11.89 30.27
C LYS A 25 -4.33 -10.49 30.82
N CYS A 26 -4.97 -9.66 29.99
CA CYS A 26 -5.53 -8.39 30.45
C CYS A 26 -6.80 -8.64 31.29
N TYR A 27 -6.83 -8.16 32.51
CA TYR A 27 -7.98 -8.32 33.40
C TYR A 27 -9.24 -7.60 32.92
N THR A 28 -9.09 -6.57 32.07
CA THR A 28 -10.22 -5.78 31.57
C THR A 28 -10.84 -6.39 30.31
N CYS A 29 -10.04 -6.84 29.35
CA CYS A 29 -10.55 -7.28 28.04
C CYS A 29 -10.20 -8.73 27.68
N GLY A 30 -9.53 -9.46 28.57
CA GLY A 30 -9.16 -10.85 28.35
C GLY A 30 -8.05 -11.12 27.33
N ARG A 31 -7.48 -10.07 26.74
CA ARG A 31 -6.40 -10.23 25.74
C ARG A 31 -5.23 -11.02 26.35
N ALA A 32 -4.80 -12.05 25.64
CA ALA A 32 -3.58 -12.79 25.97
C ALA A 32 -2.34 -11.92 25.71
N ASN A 33 -1.34 -12.05 26.58
CA ASN A 33 -0.06 -11.36 26.50
C ASN A 33 -0.17 -9.83 26.23
N PRO A 34 -0.89 -9.09 27.11
CA PRO A 34 -1.18 -7.68 26.90
C PRO A 34 0.08 -6.79 26.92
N GLY A 35 1.19 -7.29 27.49
CA GLY A 35 2.49 -6.61 27.49
C GLY A 35 3.25 -6.74 26.17
N LEU A 36 2.79 -7.58 25.24
CA LEU A 36 3.51 -7.90 23.98
C LEU A 36 4.99 -8.25 24.24
N TRP A 37 5.23 -9.16 25.20
CA TRP A 37 6.58 -9.55 25.66
C TRP A 37 7.48 -8.36 26.07
N GLY A 38 6.87 -7.24 26.47
CA GLY A 38 7.57 -6.02 26.85
C GLY A 38 7.86 -5.05 25.71
N PHE A 39 7.48 -5.36 24.49
CA PHE A 39 7.66 -4.49 23.32
C PHE A 39 6.49 -3.49 23.08
N GLY A 40 5.40 -3.59 23.83
CA GLY A 40 4.25 -2.73 23.68
C GLY A 40 4.55 -1.22 23.63
N PRO A 41 5.36 -0.65 24.55
CA PRO A 41 5.75 0.75 24.51
C PRO A 41 6.58 1.13 23.28
N ALA A 42 7.52 0.27 22.88
CA ALA A 42 8.36 0.49 21.71
C ALA A 42 7.53 0.47 20.40
N LEU A 43 6.57 -0.44 20.29
CA LEU A 43 5.64 -0.46 19.14
C LEU A 43 4.77 0.79 19.07
N ARG A 44 4.35 1.32 20.23
CA ARG A 44 3.58 2.58 20.26
C ARG A 44 4.42 3.79 19.86
N SER A 45 5.68 3.83 20.26
CA SER A 45 6.57 4.94 19.88
C SER A 45 6.85 4.99 18.38
N LEU A 46 6.70 3.86 17.66
CA LEU A 46 6.78 3.86 16.18
C LEU A 46 5.60 4.57 15.53
N GLY A 47 4.44 4.63 16.21
CA GLY A 47 3.24 5.31 15.67
C GLY A 47 3.18 6.80 16.02
N VAL A 48 3.99 7.28 16.96
CA VAL A 48 4.06 8.69 17.29
C VAL A 48 4.88 9.39 16.21
N ASP A 49 4.29 10.39 15.56
CA ASP A 49 4.93 11.13 14.46
C ASP A 49 5.36 10.25 13.27
N PHE A 50 4.60 9.19 12.97
CA PHE A 50 4.92 8.29 11.85
C PHE A 50 4.79 9.02 10.50
N PRO A 51 5.91 9.27 9.80
CA PRO A 51 5.91 10.08 8.60
C PRO A 51 5.50 9.26 7.36
N PHE A 52 4.23 8.82 7.33
CA PHE A 52 3.70 7.92 6.29
C PHE A 52 4.05 8.37 4.86
N ALA A 53 3.71 9.62 4.53
CA ALA A 53 3.93 10.14 3.19
C ALA A 53 5.43 10.18 2.83
N GLN A 54 6.27 10.61 3.78
CA GLN A 54 7.73 10.70 3.58
C GLN A 54 8.35 9.32 3.36
N ILE A 55 7.89 8.30 4.10
CA ILE A 55 8.38 6.92 3.94
C ILE A 55 7.98 6.39 2.57
N VAL A 56 6.71 6.52 2.17
CA VAL A 56 6.25 6.04 0.85
C VAL A 56 7.00 6.74 -0.28
N VAL A 57 7.11 8.08 -0.21
CA VAL A 57 7.84 8.87 -1.21
C VAL A 57 9.31 8.44 -1.27
N GLY A 58 9.98 8.34 -0.12
CA GLY A 58 11.39 7.94 -0.05
C GLY A 58 11.65 6.54 -0.61
N VAL A 59 10.82 5.56 -0.25
CA VAL A 59 10.94 4.19 -0.75
C VAL A 59 10.69 4.11 -2.25
N CYS A 60 9.60 4.71 -2.74
CA CYS A 60 9.28 4.71 -4.17
C CYS A 60 10.35 5.42 -5.00
N ALA A 61 10.84 6.57 -4.55
CA ALA A 61 11.91 7.31 -5.23
C ALA A 61 13.22 6.50 -5.27
N THR A 62 13.59 5.88 -4.16
CA THR A 62 14.79 5.04 -4.07
C THR A 62 14.70 3.84 -5.03
N LEU A 63 13.59 3.12 -5.04
CA LEU A 63 13.37 1.99 -5.95
C LEU A 63 13.34 2.43 -7.40
N TRP A 64 12.73 3.57 -7.70
CA TRP A 64 12.71 4.11 -9.05
C TRP A 64 14.12 4.46 -9.56
N VAL A 65 14.94 5.11 -8.73
CA VAL A 65 16.34 5.41 -9.06
C VAL A 65 17.15 4.10 -9.25
N ILE A 66 17.00 3.12 -8.35
CA ILE A 66 17.71 1.84 -8.47
C ILE A 66 17.32 1.14 -9.77
N THR A 67 16.02 1.03 -10.08
CA THR A 67 15.55 0.36 -11.31
C THR A 67 15.98 1.11 -12.57
N LEU A 68 16.04 2.44 -12.51
CA LEU A 68 16.54 3.26 -13.61
C LEU A 68 18.03 3.03 -13.87
N LEU A 69 18.85 3.03 -12.82
CA LEU A 69 20.30 2.74 -12.92
C LEU A 69 20.56 1.32 -13.44
N MET A 70 19.79 0.33 -12.98
CA MET A 70 19.92 -1.06 -13.44
C MET A 70 19.46 -1.26 -14.88
N SER A 71 18.71 -0.32 -15.45
CA SER A 71 18.28 -0.37 -16.87
C SER A 71 19.40 -0.07 -17.86
N GLY A 72 20.61 0.26 -17.42
CA GLY A 72 21.83 0.31 -18.23
C GLY A 72 21.75 1.23 -19.46
N GLY A 73 21.06 2.39 -19.39
CA GLY A 73 20.84 3.28 -20.53
C GLY A 73 19.67 2.87 -21.44
N GLN A 74 19.08 1.70 -21.26
CA GLN A 74 17.82 1.32 -21.88
C GLN A 74 16.66 1.96 -21.11
N VAL A 75 16.55 3.27 -21.24
CA VAL A 75 15.50 4.06 -20.60
C VAL A 75 14.43 4.32 -21.64
N GLY A 76 13.20 3.90 -21.34
CA GLY A 76 12.07 4.00 -22.27
C GLY A 76 11.82 5.44 -22.72
N GLY A 77 11.57 5.61 -23.99
CA GLY A 77 11.21 6.88 -24.60
C GLY A 77 10.12 6.65 -25.64
N GLY A 78 8.88 6.89 -25.30
CA GLY A 78 7.75 6.63 -26.21
C GLY A 78 6.46 7.31 -25.78
N GLY A 79 6.55 8.45 -25.12
CA GLY A 79 5.39 9.19 -24.64
C GLY A 79 5.68 9.88 -23.31
N MET A 80 4.82 10.83 -22.94
CA MET A 80 5.01 11.68 -21.77
C MET A 80 5.12 10.89 -20.45
N LEU A 81 4.42 9.77 -20.34
CA LEU A 81 4.46 8.91 -19.15
C LEU A 81 5.69 8.00 -19.09
N SER A 82 6.41 7.82 -20.20
CA SER A 82 7.60 6.96 -20.29
C SER A 82 8.92 7.73 -20.23
N ILE A 83 8.91 9.03 -19.94
CA ILE A 83 10.13 9.79 -19.70
C ILE A 83 10.84 9.22 -18.47
N LEU A 84 12.12 8.85 -18.61
CA LEU A 84 12.93 8.20 -17.59
C LEU A 84 12.24 6.92 -17.03
N SER A 85 11.70 6.10 -17.92
CA SER A 85 11.12 4.80 -17.55
C SER A 85 12.22 3.75 -17.45
N PRO A 86 12.32 3.02 -16.35
CA PRO A 86 13.16 1.82 -16.29
C PRO A 86 12.73 0.80 -17.35
N SER A 87 13.67 -0.04 -17.79
CA SER A 87 13.38 -1.06 -18.79
C SER A 87 12.39 -2.12 -18.29
N TYR A 88 11.60 -2.65 -19.21
CA TYR A 88 10.57 -3.64 -18.91
C TYR A 88 11.09 -4.88 -18.14
N PRO A 89 12.26 -5.48 -18.54
CA PRO A 89 12.84 -6.60 -17.80
C PRO A 89 13.20 -6.24 -16.35
N VAL A 90 13.71 -5.04 -16.10
CA VAL A 90 14.07 -4.60 -14.74
C VAL A 90 12.82 -4.38 -13.88
N LEU A 91 11.74 -3.85 -14.45
CA LEU A 91 10.47 -3.72 -13.71
C LEU A 91 9.90 -5.10 -13.34
N ILE A 92 9.96 -6.09 -14.23
CA ILE A 92 9.58 -7.48 -13.93
C ILE A 92 10.50 -8.08 -12.87
N LEU A 93 11.81 -7.86 -12.98
CA LEU A 93 12.79 -8.30 -11.99
C LEU A 93 12.43 -7.83 -10.58
N PHE A 94 12.07 -6.57 -10.41
CA PHE A 94 11.72 -5.98 -9.11
C PHE A 94 10.30 -6.28 -8.64
N GLY A 95 9.47 -6.96 -9.44
CA GLY A 95 8.17 -7.46 -9.03
C GLY A 95 7.00 -6.60 -9.46
N ALA A 96 7.05 -6.05 -10.69
CA ALA A 96 5.83 -5.58 -11.34
C ALA A 96 4.84 -6.72 -11.47
N SER A 97 3.54 -6.43 -11.25
CA SER A 97 2.44 -7.41 -11.22
C SER A 97 1.70 -7.45 -12.56
N GLY A 98 0.60 -8.17 -12.63
CA GLY A 98 -0.27 -8.30 -13.80
C GLY A 98 -0.52 -9.75 -14.18
N ALA A 99 -1.27 -9.96 -15.25
CA ALA A 99 -1.65 -11.30 -15.70
C ALA A 99 -0.41 -12.18 -16.00
N GLY A 100 0.60 -11.63 -16.66
CA GLY A 100 1.84 -12.35 -17.00
C GLY A 100 2.60 -12.81 -15.75
N PRO A 101 3.03 -11.91 -14.86
CA PRO A 101 3.74 -12.30 -13.64
C PRO A 101 2.93 -13.23 -12.73
N VAL A 102 1.66 -12.93 -12.47
CA VAL A 102 0.86 -13.68 -11.46
C VAL A 102 0.44 -15.04 -12.00
N PHE A 103 -0.23 -15.09 -13.15
CA PHE A 103 -0.81 -16.33 -13.69
C PHE A 103 0.08 -17.04 -14.68
N GLY A 104 0.87 -16.30 -15.48
CA GLY A 104 1.81 -16.89 -16.42
C GLY A 104 3.07 -17.44 -15.77
N ALA A 105 3.67 -16.68 -14.84
CA ALA A 105 4.93 -17.05 -14.18
C ALA A 105 4.76 -17.54 -12.73
N GLY A 106 3.55 -17.59 -12.20
CA GLY A 106 3.26 -18.05 -10.82
C GLY A 106 3.79 -17.12 -9.71
N ARG A 107 4.14 -15.87 -10.05
CA ARG A 107 4.74 -14.89 -9.13
C ARG A 107 3.67 -14.07 -8.39
N TRP A 108 2.75 -14.74 -7.70
CA TRP A 108 1.60 -14.15 -7.03
C TRP A 108 1.97 -13.07 -5.98
N TRP A 109 3.17 -13.17 -5.37
CA TRP A 109 3.64 -12.17 -4.39
C TRP A 109 3.88 -10.79 -5.00
N THR A 110 3.90 -10.66 -6.34
CA THR A 110 4.08 -9.37 -7.02
C THR A 110 2.94 -8.39 -6.76
N VAL A 111 1.78 -8.84 -6.30
CA VAL A 111 0.70 -7.95 -5.85
C VAL A 111 1.10 -7.10 -4.62
N LEU A 112 2.12 -7.53 -3.86
CA LEU A 112 2.68 -6.78 -2.73
C LEU A 112 3.80 -5.82 -3.14
N SER A 113 4.59 -6.18 -4.16
CA SER A 113 5.74 -5.38 -4.59
C SER A 113 5.39 -4.29 -5.60
N ALA A 114 4.41 -4.51 -6.47
CA ALA A 114 4.10 -3.62 -7.59
C ALA A 114 3.74 -2.19 -7.17
N GLY A 115 3.12 -2.00 -6.00
CA GLY A 115 2.75 -0.69 -5.48
C GLY A 115 3.94 0.24 -5.15
N TRP A 116 5.13 -0.30 -5.09
CA TRP A 116 6.36 0.44 -4.77
C TRP A 116 7.17 0.84 -6.01
N LEU A 117 6.82 0.31 -7.19
CA LEU A 117 7.53 0.51 -8.45
C LEU A 117 6.86 1.57 -9.31
N HIS A 118 7.64 2.24 -10.18
CA HIS A 118 7.11 3.28 -11.08
C HIS A 118 7.75 3.20 -12.45
N ALA A 119 6.93 3.42 -13.49
CA ALA A 119 7.31 3.28 -14.88
C ALA A 119 7.95 4.55 -15.50
N GLY A 120 7.94 5.69 -14.84
CA GLY A 120 8.54 6.92 -15.39
C GLY A 120 8.38 8.12 -14.48
N LEU A 121 9.07 9.20 -14.82
CA LEU A 121 9.14 10.42 -14.01
C LEU A 121 7.75 11.01 -13.71
N LEU A 122 6.92 11.14 -14.73
CA LEU A 122 5.59 11.72 -14.55
C LEU A 122 4.68 10.77 -13.75
N HIS A 123 4.84 9.46 -13.95
CA HIS A 123 4.09 8.45 -13.20
C HIS A 123 4.42 8.49 -11.71
N ILE A 124 5.71 8.51 -11.33
CA ILE A 124 6.09 8.63 -9.93
C ILE A 124 5.71 10.01 -9.37
N GLY A 125 5.92 11.08 -10.12
CA GLY A 125 5.60 12.44 -9.69
C GLY A 125 4.14 12.62 -9.32
N MET A 126 3.21 12.14 -10.17
CA MET A 126 1.77 12.21 -9.90
C MET A 126 1.37 11.34 -8.70
N ASN A 127 1.90 10.12 -8.59
CA ASN A 127 1.61 9.25 -7.46
C ASN A 127 2.11 9.84 -6.13
N MET A 128 3.34 10.34 -6.11
CA MET A 128 3.92 10.95 -4.90
C MET A 128 3.22 12.25 -4.53
N TYR A 129 2.75 13.03 -5.50
CA TYR A 129 1.90 14.19 -5.24
C TYR A 129 0.63 13.79 -4.47
N TRP A 130 -0.09 12.76 -4.90
CA TRP A 130 -1.30 12.32 -4.21
C TRP A 130 -1.02 11.71 -2.84
N VAL A 131 0.06 10.91 -2.69
CA VAL A 131 0.49 10.40 -1.38
C VAL A 131 0.81 11.55 -0.43
N TRP A 132 1.51 12.58 -0.91
CA TRP A 132 1.87 13.75 -0.11
C TRP A 132 0.66 14.57 0.32
N GLN A 133 -0.30 14.77 -0.60
CA GLN A 133 -1.50 15.58 -0.35
C GLN A 133 -2.50 14.88 0.57
N MET A 134 -2.68 13.58 0.42
CA MET A 134 -3.71 12.84 1.14
C MET A 134 -3.18 12.15 2.40
N GLY A 135 -1.92 11.75 2.39
CA GLY A 135 -1.33 10.92 3.44
C GLY A 135 -1.48 11.49 4.85
N PRO A 136 -1.12 12.77 5.10
CA PRO A 136 -1.29 13.36 6.43
C PRO A 136 -2.74 13.34 6.92
N GLY A 137 -3.68 13.82 6.12
CA GLY A 137 -5.09 13.87 6.49
C GLY A 137 -5.71 12.50 6.77
N ILE A 138 -5.29 11.47 6.02
CA ILE A 138 -5.76 10.09 6.26
C ILE A 138 -5.10 9.51 7.51
N THR A 139 -3.83 9.81 7.76
CA THR A 139 -3.14 9.41 8.98
C THR A 139 -3.78 10.04 10.22
N ASP A 140 -4.21 11.29 10.12
CA ASP A 140 -4.95 11.96 11.20
C ASP A 140 -6.33 11.33 11.44
N LEU A 141 -7.01 10.87 10.38
CA LEU A 141 -8.33 10.24 10.49
C LEU A 141 -8.26 8.82 11.05
N PHE A 142 -7.39 7.98 10.52
CA PHE A 142 -7.37 6.55 10.82
C PHE A 142 -6.29 6.14 11.81
N GLY A 143 -5.26 6.95 11.99
CA GLY A 143 -4.03 6.61 12.67
C GLY A 143 -3.00 5.99 11.71
N PRO A 144 -1.70 6.05 12.07
CA PRO A 144 -0.60 5.67 11.18
C PRO A 144 -0.63 4.19 10.77
N ALA A 145 -0.87 3.29 11.70
CA ALA A 145 -0.85 1.85 11.41
C ALA A 145 -2.04 1.45 10.52
N ARG A 146 -3.24 1.99 10.79
CA ARG A 146 -4.40 1.73 9.94
C ARG A 146 -4.23 2.29 8.54
N THR A 147 -3.60 3.46 8.42
CA THR A 147 -3.28 4.06 7.11
C THR A 147 -2.37 3.14 6.29
N VAL A 148 -1.33 2.57 6.89
CA VAL A 148 -0.47 1.57 6.23
C VAL A 148 -1.27 0.33 5.82
N ILE A 149 -2.11 -0.20 6.72
CA ILE A 149 -2.93 -1.39 6.43
C ILE A 149 -3.86 -1.11 5.23
N ILE A 150 -4.55 0.02 5.22
CA ILE A 150 -5.46 0.43 4.13
C ILE A 150 -4.67 0.59 2.81
N TYR A 151 -3.52 1.24 2.85
CA TYR A 151 -2.66 1.48 1.70
C TYR A 151 -2.21 0.16 1.05
N VAL A 152 -1.66 -0.75 1.85
CA VAL A 152 -1.17 -2.04 1.34
C VAL A 152 -2.33 -2.93 0.89
N ALA A 153 -3.41 -3.01 1.66
CA ALA A 153 -4.59 -3.81 1.30
C ALA A 153 -5.25 -3.31 0.01
N GLY A 154 -5.36 -1.98 -0.17
CA GLY A 154 -5.83 -1.38 -1.41
C GLY A 154 -4.93 -1.76 -2.59
N GLY A 155 -3.61 -1.68 -2.42
CA GLY A 155 -2.66 -2.10 -3.45
C GLY A 155 -2.82 -3.58 -3.82
N VAL A 156 -2.87 -4.47 -2.84
CA VAL A 156 -3.07 -5.91 -3.06
C VAL A 156 -4.37 -6.19 -3.79
N ALA A 157 -5.48 -5.60 -3.34
CA ALA A 157 -6.78 -5.78 -4.01
C ALA A 157 -6.78 -5.24 -5.44
N GLY A 158 -6.15 -4.09 -5.66
CA GLY A 158 -6.01 -3.48 -6.98
C GLY A 158 -5.22 -4.36 -7.95
N PHE A 159 -4.03 -4.77 -7.56
CA PHE A 159 -3.19 -5.61 -8.43
C PHE A 159 -3.74 -7.03 -8.59
N ALA A 160 -4.42 -7.58 -7.58
CA ALA A 160 -5.10 -8.85 -7.73
C ALA A 160 -6.24 -8.77 -8.75
N LEU A 161 -7.08 -7.74 -8.67
CA LEU A 161 -8.17 -7.53 -9.64
C LEU A 161 -7.63 -7.28 -11.05
N SER A 162 -6.61 -6.44 -11.20
CA SER A 162 -5.99 -6.19 -12.50
C SER A 162 -5.37 -7.46 -13.10
N SER A 163 -4.63 -8.22 -12.29
CA SER A 163 -4.03 -9.49 -12.74
C SER A 163 -5.09 -10.50 -13.16
N PHE A 164 -6.18 -10.62 -12.39
CA PHE A 164 -7.30 -11.49 -12.72
C PHE A 164 -8.00 -11.03 -14.01
N ALA A 165 -8.28 -9.74 -14.13
CA ALA A 165 -8.92 -9.20 -15.33
C ALA A 165 -8.08 -9.45 -16.58
N GLY A 166 -6.75 -9.22 -16.50
CA GLY A 166 -5.84 -9.47 -17.63
C GLY A 166 -5.67 -10.93 -18.01
N ALA A 167 -5.96 -11.86 -17.09
CA ALA A 167 -5.89 -13.29 -17.37
C ALA A 167 -7.20 -13.90 -17.89
N PHE A 168 -8.35 -13.39 -17.44
CA PHE A 168 -9.63 -14.09 -17.59
C PHE A 168 -10.76 -13.26 -18.19
N LEU A 169 -10.64 -11.92 -18.24
CA LEU A 169 -11.70 -11.07 -18.77
C LEU A 169 -11.36 -10.62 -20.20
N PRO A 170 -12.37 -10.47 -21.07
CA PRO A 170 -12.16 -9.89 -22.39
C PRO A 170 -11.81 -8.41 -22.27
N ASP A 171 -11.03 -7.90 -23.23
CA ASP A 171 -10.78 -6.48 -23.34
C ASP A 171 -12.09 -5.74 -23.67
N LEU A 172 -12.39 -4.73 -22.86
CA LEU A 172 -13.50 -3.82 -23.11
C LEU A 172 -12.99 -2.54 -23.76
N PRO A 173 -13.79 -1.86 -24.60
CA PRO A 173 -13.33 -0.67 -25.35
C PRO A 173 -12.71 0.42 -24.51
N PHE A 174 -13.18 0.59 -23.25
CA PHE A 174 -12.71 1.62 -22.32
C PHE A 174 -12.06 1.06 -21.06
N LEU A 175 -11.99 -0.26 -20.92
CA LEU A 175 -11.47 -0.91 -19.71
C LEU A 175 -10.58 -2.09 -20.13
N ARG A 176 -9.34 -1.78 -20.44
CA ARG A 176 -8.34 -2.78 -20.82
C ARG A 176 -7.62 -3.28 -19.58
N ALA A 177 -7.45 -4.57 -19.51
CA ALA A 177 -6.69 -5.20 -18.48
C ALA A 177 -5.19 -5.13 -18.80
N ALA A 178 -4.38 -4.87 -17.79
CA ALA A 178 -2.94 -4.76 -17.95
C ALA A 178 -2.26 -6.13 -17.91
N THR A 179 -1.45 -6.45 -18.92
CA THR A 179 -0.55 -7.60 -18.87
C THR A 179 0.56 -7.41 -17.85
N LEU A 180 0.98 -6.17 -17.65
CA LEU A 180 1.89 -5.72 -16.60
C LEU A 180 1.36 -4.45 -15.95
N THR A 181 1.33 -4.40 -14.62
CA THR A 181 0.84 -3.28 -13.83
C THR A 181 1.76 -2.99 -12.64
N LEU A 182 1.88 -1.71 -12.30
CA LEU A 182 2.68 -1.22 -11.19
C LEU A 182 2.32 0.23 -10.85
N GLY A 183 2.73 0.70 -9.68
CA GLY A 183 2.57 2.09 -9.27
C GLY A 183 1.78 2.23 -7.97
N ALA A 184 2.04 3.31 -7.24
CA ALA A 184 1.34 3.61 -6.00
C ALA A 184 -0.14 4.02 -6.20
N SER A 185 -0.62 4.10 -7.45
CA SER A 185 -1.99 4.54 -7.74
C SER A 185 -3.05 3.59 -7.17
N ALA A 186 -2.89 2.27 -7.29
CA ALA A 186 -3.81 1.32 -6.68
C ALA A 186 -3.89 1.47 -5.14
N PRO A 187 -2.78 1.54 -4.38
CA PRO A 187 -2.79 1.94 -2.97
C PRO A 187 -3.45 3.29 -2.69
N VAL A 188 -3.19 4.32 -3.51
CA VAL A 188 -3.81 5.66 -3.37
C VAL A 188 -5.32 5.57 -3.56
N PHE A 189 -5.80 4.81 -4.56
CA PHE A 189 -7.23 4.55 -4.68
C PHE A 189 -7.80 3.81 -3.46
N GLY A 190 -7.01 2.97 -2.79
CA GLY A 190 -7.37 2.39 -1.49
C GLY A 190 -7.59 3.46 -0.42
N LEU A 191 -6.72 4.46 -0.35
CA LEU A 191 -6.90 5.60 0.56
C LEU A 191 -8.17 6.41 0.22
N ILE A 192 -8.45 6.63 -1.07
CA ILE A 192 -9.68 7.31 -1.52
C ILE A 192 -10.92 6.49 -1.13
N GLY A 193 -10.87 5.16 -1.28
CA GLY A 193 -11.94 4.25 -0.86
C GLY A 193 -12.23 4.34 0.63
N ALA A 194 -11.18 4.39 1.45
CA ALA A 194 -11.30 4.57 2.90
C ALA A 194 -11.88 5.94 3.27
N MET A 195 -11.43 7.02 2.62
CA MET A 195 -12.01 8.35 2.80
C MET A 195 -13.50 8.38 2.42
N TYR A 196 -13.86 7.72 1.33
CA TYR A 196 -15.25 7.64 0.91
C TYR A 196 -16.11 6.87 1.92
N HIS A 197 -15.61 5.75 2.45
CA HIS A 197 -16.29 4.99 3.51
C HIS A 197 -16.50 5.84 4.76
N TYR A 198 -15.45 6.49 5.27
CA TYR A 198 -15.52 7.41 6.40
C TYR A 198 -16.53 8.54 6.14
N GLY A 199 -16.47 9.12 4.96
CA GLY A 199 -17.35 10.21 4.57
C GLY A 199 -18.83 9.83 4.50
N ARG A 200 -19.14 8.56 4.15
CA ARG A 200 -20.52 8.05 4.15
C ARG A 200 -21.12 7.99 5.55
N THR A 201 -20.32 7.71 6.55
CA THR A 201 -20.77 7.44 7.91
C THR A 201 -20.61 8.63 8.83
N MET A 202 -19.57 9.46 8.64
CA MET A 202 -19.14 10.47 9.60
C MET A 202 -19.14 11.91 9.06
N SER A 203 -18.88 12.13 7.77
CA SER A 203 -18.69 13.49 7.24
C SER A 203 -19.03 13.63 5.76
N SER A 204 -20.15 14.28 5.46
CA SER A 204 -20.57 14.56 4.08
C SER A 204 -19.50 15.34 3.28
N GLY A 205 -18.77 16.25 3.93
CA GLY A 205 -17.68 16.99 3.28
C GLY A 205 -16.52 16.09 2.84
N VAL A 206 -16.09 15.15 3.70
CA VAL A 206 -15.06 14.18 3.32
C VAL A 206 -15.53 13.27 2.20
N LYS A 207 -16.81 12.84 2.22
CA LYS A 207 -17.41 12.08 1.11
C LYS A 207 -17.35 12.85 -0.21
N GLN A 208 -17.72 14.12 -0.18
CA GLN A 208 -17.72 14.95 -1.39
C GLN A 208 -16.31 15.09 -1.97
N VAL A 209 -15.30 15.35 -1.12
CA VAL A 209 -13.89 15.42 -1.54
C VAL A 209 -13.43 14.09 -2.12
N ALA A 210 -13.66 12.97 -1.43
CA ALA A 210 -13.28 11.64 -1.92
C ALA A 210 -13.96 11.30 -3.27
N THR A 211 -15.25 11.63 -3.41
CA THR A 211 -16.00 11.43 -4.67
C THR A 211 -15.41 12.27 -5.80
N SER A 212 -15.09 13.54 -5.53
CA SER A 212 -14.51 14.44 -6.54
C SER A 212 -13.15 13.93 -7.03
N ILE A 213 -12.26 13.55 -6.10
CA ILE A 213 -10.95 12.99 -6.45
C ILE A 213 -11.11 11.69 -7.24
N MET A 214 -11.98 10.79 -6.81
CA MET A 214 -12.23 9.52 -7.49
C MET A 214 -12.71 9.73 -8.94
N ILE A 215 -13.68 10.62 -9.14
CA ILE A 215 -14.22 10.91 -10.49
C ILE A 215 -13.13 11.51 -11.38
N GLN A 216 -12.37 12.50 -10.89
CA GLN A 216 -11.28 13.11 -11.65
C GLN A 216 -10.20 12.09 -12.04
N ALA A 217 -9.80 11.23 -11.09
CA ALA A 217 -8.80 10.21 -11.33
C ALA A 217 -9.29 9.12 -12.28
N LEU A 218 -10.56 8.74 -12.24
CA LEU A 218 -11.15 7.81 -13.21
C LEU A 218 -11.22 8.43 -14.61
N ILE A 219 -11.69 9.67 -14.74
CA ILE A 219 -11.70 10.38 -16.02
C ILE A 219 -10.30 10.43 -16.61
N PHE A 220 -9.29 10.79 -15.80
CA PHE A 220 -7.90 10.79 -16.22
C PHE A 220 -7.44 9.41 -16.66
N GLY A 221 -7.83 8.35 -15.93
CA GLY A 221 -7.51 6.95 -16.24
C GLY A 221 -8.12 6.47 -17.55
N PHE A 222 -9.28 7.01 -17.95
CA PHE A 222 -9.90 6.70 -19.27
C PHE A 222 -9.29 7.50 -20.43
N LEU A 223 -8.85 8.73 -20.15
CA LEU A 223 -8.29 9.61 -21.17
C LEU A 223 -6.83 9.34 -21.50
N VAL A 224 -6.05 8.84 -20.51
CA VAL A 224 -4.62 8.62 -20.66
C VAL A 224 -4.33 7.14 -20.90
N PRO A 225 -3.79 6.78 -22.09
CA PRO A 225 -3.43 5.40 -22.39
C PRO A 225 -2.38 4.85 -21.42
N GLY A 226 -2.51 3.57 -21.06
CA GLY A 226 -1.57 2.88 -20.17
C GLY A 226 -1.90 2.98 -18.69
N ILE A 227 -3.01 3.64 -18.32
CA ILE A 227 -3.51 3.64 -16.95
C ILE A 227 -4.39 2.40 -16.71
N ASP A 228 -4.12 1.70 -15.63
CA ASP A 228 -4.81 0.48 -15.24
C ASP A 228 -6.03 0.77 -14.36
N ASN A 229 -7.19 0.93 -14.99
CA ASN A 229 -8.43 1.21 -14.28
C ASN A 229 -8.94 0.02 -13.45
N TYR A 230 -8.59 -1.24 -13.78
CA TYR A 230 -8.91 -2.39 -12.92
C TYR A 230 -8.15 -2.31 -11.60
N ALA A 231 -6.86 -1.93 -11.64
CA ALA A 231 -6.09 -1.70 -10.42
C ALA A 231 -6.67 -0.56 -9.57
N HIS A 232 -7.17 0.50 -10.20
CA HIS A 232 -7.84 1.61 -9.51
C HIS A 232 -9.15 1.19 -8.84
N LEU A 233 -10.01 0.48 -9.56
CA LEU A 233 -11.29 -0.03 -9.03
C LEU A 233 -11.07 -1.03 -7.89
N GLY A 234 -10.15 -1.97 -8.08
CA GLY A 234 -9.78 -2.93 -7.04
C GLY A 234 -9.17 -2.26 -5.82
N GLY A 235 -8.30 -1.27 -6.03
CA GLY A 235 -7.70 -0.46 -4.97
C GLY A 235 -8.76 0.26 -4.14
N PHE A 236 -9.67 0.97 -4.80
CA PHE A 236 -10.78 1.66 -4.15
C PHE A 236 -11.66 0.69 -3.34
N ALA A 237 -12.08 -0.42 -3.95
CA ALA A 237 -12.92 -1.42 -3.28
C ALA A 237 -12.19 -2.06 -2.07
N GLY A 238 -10.90 -2.40 -2.23
CA GLY A 238 -10.09 -2.97 -1.16
C GLY A 238 -9.92 -2.02 0.02
N GLY A 239 -9.62 -0.75 -0.24
CA GLY A 239 -9.50 0.26 0.81
C GLY A 239 -10.83 0.60 1.49
N TYR A 240 -11.92 0.70 0.71
CA TYR A 240 -13.26 0.86 1.24
C TYR A 240 -13.63 -0.29 2.19
N LEU A 241 -13.43 -1.54 1.75
CA LEU A 241 -13.73 -2.72 2.54
C LEU A 241 -12.84 -2.80 3.78
N MET A 242 -11.53 -2.56 3.64
CA MET A 242 -10.60 -2.59 4.78
C MET A 242 -10.97 -1.55 5.83
N SER A 243 -11.34 -0.32 5.43
CA SER A 243 -11.74 0.73 6.35
C SER A 243 -13.03 0.43 7.12
N SER A 244 -13.91 -0.45 6.60
CA SER A 244 -15.11 -0.87 7.33
C SER A 244 -14.81 -1.74 8.56
N PHE A 245 -13.62 -2.36 8.59
CA PHE A 245 -13.13 -3.13 9.75
C PHE A 245 -12.22 -2.32 10.68
N LEU A 246 -11.79 -1.14 10.25
CA LEU A 246 -10.84 -0.28 10.96
C LEU A 246 -11.52 1.01 11.40
N ASP A 247 -12.39 0.91 12.44
CA ASP A 247 -13.15 2.05 12.94
C ASP A 247 -12.22 3.20 13.40
N PRO A 248 -12.24 4.36 12.71
CA PRO A 248 -11.38 5.48 13.04
C PRO A 248 -11.78 6.17 14.36
N MET A 249 -13.02 5.98 14.83
CA MET A 249 -13.51 6.56 16.08
C MET A 249 -13.00 5.84 17.31
N THR A 250 -12.46 4.64 17.14
CA THR A 250 -11.83 3.90 18.24
C THR A 250 -10.32 4.16 18.28
N ARG A 251 -9.74 4.08 19.48
CA ARG A 251 -8.29 4.21 19.63
C ARG A 251 -7.54 3.19 18.79
N GLU A 252 -6.48 3.62 18.09
CA GLU A 252 -5.61 2.70 17.36
C GLU A 252 -4.96 1.68 18.30
N ARG A 253 -5.03 0.40 17.93
CA ARG A 253 -4.55 -0.72 18.73
C ARG A 253 -3.10 -1.04 18.37
N GLY A 254 -2.32 -1.52 19.37
CA GLY A 254 -0.96 -2.00 19.09
C GLY A 254 -0.91 -3.18 18.11
N ASP A 255 -2.01 -3.93 17.95
CA ASP A 255 -2.12 -4.98 16.93
C ASP A 255 -2.09 -4.42 15.51
N HIS A 256 -2.72 -3.25 15.29
CA HIS A 256 -2.67 -2.59 13.99
C HIS A 256 -1.22 -2.26 13.61
N MET A 257 -0.40 -1.83 14.59
CA MET A 257 1.01 -1.55 14.34
C MET A 257 1.79 -2.83 13.97
N LEU A 258 1.52 -3.95 14.65
CA LEU A 258 2.14 -5.23 14.30
C LEU A 258 1.75 -5.67 12.87
N ILE A 259 0.48 -5.55 12.51
CA ILE A 259 -0.01 -5.88 11.17
C ILE A 259 0.63 -4.94 10.12
N ALA A 260 0.68 -3.64 10.40
CA ALA A 260 1.29 -2.67 9.49
C ALA A 260 2.77 -2.98 9.22
N VAL A 261 3.55 -3.25 10.28
CA VAL A 261 4.96 -3.64 10.16
C VAL A 261 5.12 -4.96 9.40
N ALA A 262 4.26 -5.94 9.68
CA ALA A 262 4.28 -7.22 8.96
C ALA A 262 3.95 -7.06 7.47
N LEU A 263 2.99 -6.21 7.11
CA LEU A 263 2.64 -5.91 5.71
C LEU A 263 3.76 -5.19 4.97
N LEU A 264 4.42 -4.22 5.61
CA LEU A 264 5.59 -3.57 5.04
C LEU A 264 6.74 -4.56 4.85
N ALA A 265 7.03 -5.38 5.85
CA ALA A 265 8.05 -6.41 5.76
C ALA A 265 7.74 -7.42 4.65
N ALA A 266 6.47 -7.86 4.51
CA ALA A 266 6.04 -8.74 3.43
C ALA A 266 6.20 -8.09 2.05
N SER A 267 5.91 -6.78 1.92
CA SER A 267 6.12 -6.04 0.67
C SER A 267 7.60 -5.99 0.28
N PHE A 268 8.48 -5.71 1.24
CA PHE A 268 9.94 -5.75 1.00
C PHE A 268 10.44 -7.15 0.65
N LEU A 269 9.95 -8.17 1.37
CA LEU A 269 10.29 -9.56 1.07
C LEU A 269 9.82 -9.95 -0.33
N ALA A 270 8.64 -9.50 -0.76
CA ALA A 270 8.13 -9.72 -2.10
C ALA A 270 9.04 -9.13 -3.19
N ILE A 271 9.62 -7.94 -2.96
CA ILE A 271 10.63 -7.36 -3.86
C ILE A 271 11.89 -8.23 -3.90
N ILE A 272 12.41 -8.64 -2.74
CA ILE A 272 13.61 -9.48 -2.65
C ILE A 272 13.39 -10.83 -3.37
N VAL A 273 12.26 -11.50 -3.10
CA VAL A 273 11.89 -12.76 -3.77
C VAL A 273 11.74 -12.54 -5.28
N SER A 274 11.18 -11.41 -5.69
CA SER A 274 11.07 -11.05 -7.10
C SER A 274 12.43 -10.94 -7.78
N VAL A 275 13.39 -10.27 -7.14
CA VAL A 275 14.75 -10.15 -7.67
C VAL A 275 15.44 -11.51 -7.76
N ILE A 276 15.39 -12.31 -6.69
CA ILE A 276 16.03 -13.63 -6.65
C ILE A 276 15.46 -14.56 -7.73
N THR A 277 14.13 -14.65 -7.82
CA THR A 277 13.47 -15.52 -8.83
C THR A 277 13.53 -14.97 -10.23
N GLY A 278 13.61 -13.65 -10.40
CA GLY A 278 13.70 -13.00 -11.69
C GLY A 278 15.07 -13.11 -12.36
N LEU A 279 16.15 -13.25 -11.59
CA LEU A 279 17.50 -13.46 -12.15
C LEU A 279 17.61 -14.71 -13.01
N SER A 280 16.81 -15.74 -12.75
CA SER A 280 16.74 -16.95 -13.58
C SER A 280 15.97 -16.75 -14.89
N LEU A 281 15.16 -15.70 -15.01
CA LEU A 281 14.36 -15.38 -16.20
C LEU A 281 15.11 -14.47 -17.20
N ILE A 282 16.21 -13.86 -16.77
CA ILE A 282 17.01 -12.92 -17.57
C ILE A 282 18.27 -13.59 -18.15
N ARG A 283 18.61 -14.78 -17.65
CA ARG A 283 19.67 -15.66 -18.20
C ARG A 283 19.11 -16.48 -19.35
#